data_a86569aadad29c796252452e92c40824
#
_entry.id   a86569aadad29c796252452e92c40824
#
_cell.length_a   1.000
_cell.length_b   1.000
_cell.length_c   1.000
_cell.angle_alpha   90.00
_cell.angle_beta   90.00
_cell.angle_gamma   90.00
#
_symmetry.space_group_name_H-M   'P 1'
#
loop_
_entity.id
_entity.type
_entity.pdbx_description
1 polymer ?
#
loop_
_entity_poly.entity_id
_entity_poly.type
_entity_poly.pdbx_seq_one_letter_code
_entity_poly.pdbx_strand_id
1 'polypeptide(L)'
;MRKNDKEQLEAVKKTIISPLAFKNELNKLSKEDLFIKISSLDREDREKAWSVLSDKKCAEILEASGTPLEWFQEMSTKKESSVISIMDEEKATALLSLLDKDKRIMILELSGREFQKRLRYSSDEVGSIMSDDFILLDKNTTVEDAFKRIQKEAEGKDNIRTVFLTEKGEGLYGEVDLLDILRTPGDEILSSVSTTSFPYVSAQAKLSNTLEWIKDYNLSSFPVIDEEGRVIGAVTRKSLMDTVEREMEEDYRKLASVGVDDNLGVISSMKARLPWLFILLGLGILVSSMIGVLSSLALDLVMVFSFQSLILDMTGNSGTQTLAVAVRALSGRELSGKEKFTILKKEMTTGLFSGLILGFGAFLVLFPYILLTSKTGALYSLSLAFCIALALLVAMVISNTIGAVIPIVMDKIGVDPAVASGPLITTLNDLIGAVSYYTLVFLILKSMLHF
;
A
#
# COMPACT_ATOMS: atom_id res chain seq x y z
N MET A 1 9.68 44.12 40.36
CA MET A 1 9.66 42.79 39.73
C MET A 1 9.29 42.94 38.26
N ARG A 2 10.22 42.63 37.38
CA ARG A 2 10.03 42.78 35.92
C ARG A 2 9.02 41.76 35.41
N LYS A 3 8.24 42.11 34.40
CA LYS A 3 7.21 41.26 33.78
C LYS A 3 7.77 39.88 33.40
N ASN A 4 9.06 39.81 33.04
CA ASN A 4 9.81 38.59 32.74
C ASN A 4 9.99 37.67 33.95
N ASP A 5 10.11 38.21 35.17
CA ASP A 5 10.29 37.41 36.39
C ASP A 5 8.97 36.71 36.80
N LYS A 6 7.82 37.36 36.49
CA LYS A 6 6.50 36.73 36.69
C LYS A 6 6.21 35.62 35.70
N GLU A 7 6.57 35.80 34.41
CA GLU A 7 6.42 34.76 33.37
C GLU A 7 7.36 33.59 33.63
N GLN A 8 8.59 33.83 34.08
CA GLN A 8 9.50 32.76 34.53
C GLN A 8 9.03 32.06 35.80
N LEU A 9 8.44 32.78 36.76
CA LEU A 9 7.85 32.17 37.95
C LEU A 9 6.57 31.39 37.67
N GLU A 10 5.77 31.81 36.69
CA GLU A 10 4.62 31.03 36.17
C GLU A 10 5.06 29.82 35.35
N ALA A 11 6.12 29.93 34.56
CA ALA A 11 6.72 28.81 33.85
C ALA A 11 7.31 27.77 34.82
N VAL A 12 8.03 28.23 35.88
CA VAL A 12 8.56 27.36 36.93
C VAL A 12 7.46 26.76 37.81
N LYS A 13 6.35 27.48 38.06
CA LYS A 13 5.17 26.95 38.78
C LYS A 13 4.39 25.92 37.91
N LYS A 14 4.42 26.00 36.57
CA LYS A 14 3.89 24.97 35.67
C LYS A 14 4.67 23.65 35.72
N THR A 15 5.91 23.68 36.21
CA THR A 15 6.82 22.52 36.19
C THR A 15 6.80 21.70 37.50
N ILE A 16 6.03 22.08 38.53
CA ILE A 16 5.95 21.32 39.80
C ILE A 16 4.50 21.13 40.26
N ILE A 17 3.67 20.58 39.39
CA ILE A 17 2.47 19.89 39.86
C ILE A 17 2.90 18.49 40.26
N SER A 18 2.75 18.13 41.55
CA SER A 18 3.05 16.75 41.97
C SER A 18 2.17 15.79 41.15
N PRO A 19 2.65 14.58 40.76
CA PRO A 19 1.87 13.60 40.00
C PRO A 19 0.47 13.35 40.59
N LEU A 20 0.33 13.47 41.91
CA LEU A 20 -0.94 13.31 42.62
C LEU A 20 -1.88 14.52 42.39
N ALA A 21 -1.36 15.74 42.38
CA ALA A 21 -2.16 16.94 42.11
C ALA A 21 -2.64 16.95 40.64
N PHE A 22 -1.78 16.58 39.71
CA PHE A 22 -2.11 16.43 38.31
C PHE A 22 -3.17 15.33 38.04
N LYS A 23 -3.03 14.18 38.71
CA LYS A 23 -4.05 13.14 38.72
C LYS A 23 -5.39 13.63 39.24
N ASN A 24 -5.40 14.36 40.32
CA ASN A 24 -6.64 14.89 40.93
C ASN A 24 -7.30 15.95 40.04
N GLU A 25 -6.52 16.77 39.34
CA GLU A 25 -7.01 17.75 38.36
C GLU A 25 -7.70 17.00 37.17
N LEU A 26 -7.01 16.08 36.55
CA LEU A 26 -7.54 15.32 35.42
C LEU A 26 -8.78 14.48 35.78
N ASN A 27 -8.82 13.94 37.00
CA ASN A 27 -9.95 13.10 37.43
C ASN A 27 -11.24 13.90 37.69
N LYS A 28 -11.15 15.21 37.92
CA LYS A 28 -12.33 16.08 38.14
C LYS A 28 -12.98 16.57 36.85
N LEU A 29 -12.29 16.45 35.70
CA LEU A 29 -12.79 16.90 34.40
C LEU A 29 -13.89 15.99 33.89
N SER A 30 -14.87 16.56 33.17
CA SER A 30 -15.81 15.83 32.36
C SER A 30 -15.08 15.10 31.21
N LYS A 31 -15.77 14.20 30.50
CA LYS A 31 -15.18 13.48 29.35
C LYS A 31 -14.74 14.45 28.26
N GLU A 32 -15.59 15.42 27.93
CA GLU A 32 -15.35 16.45 26.91
C GLU A 32 -14.17 17.37 27.29
N ASP A 33 -14.16 17.89 28.55
CA ASP A 33 -13.09 18.77 29.04
C ASP A 33 -11.76 18.03 29.12
N LEU A 34 -11.77 16.75 29.49
CA LEU A 34 -10.59 15.91 29.58
C LEU A 34 -10.01 15.65 28.16
N PHE A 35 -10.87 15.41 27.18
CA PHE A 35 -10.45 15.28 25.79
C PHE A 35 -9.78 16.55 25.26
N ILE A 36 -10.40 17.73 25.48
CA ILE A 36 -9.84 19.03 25.08
C ILE A 36 -8.49 19.28 25.78
N LYS A 37 -8.40 18.96 27.07
CA LYS A 37 -7.16 19.09 27.82
C LYS A 37 -6.04 18.22 27.28
N ILE A 38 -6.29 16.94 27.09
CA ILE A 38 -5.31 15.99 26.54
C ILE A 38 -4.86 16.40 25.14
N SER A 39 -5.78 16.85 24.27
CA SER A 39 -5.48 17.35 22.92
C SER A 39 -4.58 18.60 22.92
N SER A 40 -4.62 19.40 23.98
CA SER A 40 -3.82 20.62 24.11
C SER A 40 -2.43 20.40 24.73
N LEU A 41 -2.15 19.20 25.28
CA LEU A 41 -0.86 18.86 25.88
C LEU A 41 0.17 18.53 24.80
N ASP A 42 1.44 18.81 25.08
CA ASP A 42 2.53 18.26 24.33
C ASP A 42 2.71 16.75 24.62
N ARG A 43 3.58 16.08 23.86
CA ARG A 43 3.77 14.63 23.98
C ARG A 43 4.24 14.21 25.36
N GLU A 44 5.20 14.93 25.94
CA GLU A 44 5.78 14.59 27.24
C GLU A 44 4.75 14.69 28.37
N ASP A 45 3.91 15.71 28.36
CA ASP A 45 2.86 15.90 29.36
C ASP A 45 1.66 14.94 29.10
N ARG A 46 1.39 14.53 27.85
CA ARG A 46 0.43 13.47 27.56
C ARG A 46 0.90 12.10 28.08
N GLU A 47 2.18 11.74 27.88
CA GLU A 47 2.74 10.50 28.44
C GLU A 47 2.59 10.45 29.97
N LYS A 48 2.81 11.58 30.67
CA LYS A 48 2.55 11.72 32.12
C LYS A 48 1.06 11.55 32.42
N ALA A 49 0.18 12.17 31.64
CA ALA A 49 -1.27 12.08 31.82
C ALA A 49 -1.75 10.63 31.67
N TRP A 50 -1.30 9.91 30.63
CA TRP A 50 -1.63 8.49 30.43
C TRP A 50 -1.20 7.63 31.60
N SER A 51 -0.04 7.91 32.21
CA SER A 51 0.46 7.13 33.36
C SER A 51 -0.38 7.27 34.62
N VAL A 52 -1.05 8.41 34.83
CA VAL A 52 -1.82 8.72 36.08
C VAL A 52 -3.33 8.51 35.89
N LEU A 53 -3.87 8.52 34.68
CA LEU A 53 -5.28 8.28 34.39
C LEU A 53 -5.64 6.80 34.60
N SER A 54 -6.90 6.54 34.96
CA SER A 54 -7.43 5.16 35.01
C SER A 54 -7.57 4.59 33.59
N ASP A 55 -7.46 3.26 33.46
CA ASP A 55 -7.57 2.58 32.16
C ASP A 55 -8.91 2.86 31.49
N LYS A 56 -10.00 2.92 32.28
CA LYS A 56 -11.32 3.29 31.79
C LYS A 56 -11.37 4.68 31.15
N LYS A 57 -10.78 5.69 31.80
CA LYS A 57 -10.72 7.06 31.24
C LYS A 57 -9.84 7.13 30.00
N CYS A 58 -8.74 6.40 29.96
CA CYS A 58 -7.91 6.28 28.75
C CYS A 58 -8.70 5.69 27.60
N ALA A 59 -9.43 4.59 27.83
CA ALA A 59 -10.30 3.96 26.82
C ALA A 59 -11.37 4.95 26.31
N GLU A 60 -12.09 5.62 27.22
CA GLU A 60 -13.12 6.61 26.87
C GLU A 60 -12.59 7.78 26.02
N ILE A 61 -11.37 8.26 26.29
CA ILE A 61 -10.74 9.34 25.52
C ILE A 61 -10.33 8.84 24.13
N LEU A 62 -9.68 7.68 24.04
CA LEU A 62 -9.28 7.10 22.76
C LEU A 62 -10.49 6.83 21.87
N GLU A 63 -11.56 6.29 22.43
CA GLU A 63 -12.81 6.03 21.71
C GLU A 63 -13.49 7.33 21.24
N ALA A 64 -13.42 8.42 22.03
CA ALA A 64 -13.97 9.72 21.66
C ALA A 64 -13.14 10.45 20.60
N SER A 65 -11.83 10.20 20.56
CA SER A 65 -10.88 10.83 19.64
C SER A 65 -10.78 10.11 18.26
N GLY A 66 -11.54 9.06 18.03
CA GLY A 66 -11.41 8.23 16.84
C GLY A 66 -10.19 7.31 16.86
N THR A 67 -9.75 6.90 18.06
CA THR A 67 -8.66 5.93 18.27
C THR A 67 -7.32 6.33 17.63
N PRO A 68 -6.72 7.49 17.97
CA PRO A 68 -5.44 7.90 17.38
C PRO A 68 -4.32 6.98 17.84
N LEU A 69 -3.67 6.33 16.87
CA LEU A 69 -2.57 5.40 17.10
C LEU A 69 -1.42 6.06 17.89
N GLU A 70 -1.09 7.31 17.58
CA GLU A 70 -0.03 8.06 18.24
C GLU A 70 -0.24 8.16 19.75
N TRP A 71 -1.45 8.51 20.18
CA TRP A 71 -1.78 8.62 21.61
C TRP A 71 -1.75 7.28 22.32
N PHE A 72 -2.17 6.23 21.63
CA PHE A 72 -2.10 4.86 22.16
C PHE A 72 -0.65 4.43 22.38
N GLN A 73 0.22 4.71 21.41
CA GLN A 73 1.65 4.36 21.47
C GLN A 73 2.47 5.20 22.48
N GLU A 74 1.92 6.29 22.98
CA GLU A 74 2.52 7.06 24.09
C GLU A 74 2.36 6.36 25.46
N MET A 75 1.53 5.32 25.55
CA MET A 75 1.34 4.53 26.75
C MET A 75 2.40 3.43 26.89
N SER A 76 2.62 2.96 28.12
CA SER A 76 3.42 1.74 28.31
C SER A 76 2.64 0.52 27.83
N THR A 77 3.35 -0.52 27.35
CA THR A 77 2.72 -1.74 26.82
C THR A 77 1.73 -2.39 27.81
N LYS A 78 2.05 -2.36 29.10
CA LYS A 78 1.13 -2.82 30.13
C LYS A 78 -0.15 -2.00 30.20
N LYS A 79 -0.03 -0.69 30.03
CA LYS A 79 -1.18 0.24 30.02
C LYS A 79 -2.00 0.07 28.75
N GLU A 80 -1.33 -0.04 27.60
CA GLU A 80 -1.96 -0.33 26.31
C GLU A 80 -2.83 -1.59 26.39
N SER A 81 -2.29 -2.67 26.96
CA SER A 81 -2.99 -3.94 27.16
C SER A 81 -4.22 -3.80 28.08
N SER A 82 -4.08 -3.10 29.21
CA SER A 82 -5.18 -2.87 30.14
C SER A 82 -6.29 -2.00 29.52
N VAL A 83 -5.93 -1.00 28.71
CA VAL A 83 -6.88 -0.14 27.99
C VAL A 83 -7.65 -0.93 26.94
N ILE A 84 -6.95 -1.72 26.11
CA ILE A 84 -7.54 -2.61 25.09
C ILE A 84 -8.54 -3.60 25.71
N SER A 85 -8.24 -4.13 26.92
CA SER A 85 -9.13 -5.08 27.58
C SER A 85 -10.51 -4.49 27.95
N ILE A 86 -10.62 -3.16 28.04
CA ILE A 86 -11.83 -2.44 28.47
C ILE A 86 -12.55 -1.75 27.30
N MET A 87 -11.82 -1.44 26.22
CA MET A 87 -12.36 -0.74 25.05
C MET A 87 -13.48 -1.55 24.36
N ASP A 88 -14.32 -0.83 23.62
CA ASP A 88 -15.25 -1.43 22.66
C ASP A 88 -14.50 -2.34 21.67
N GLU A 89 -15.09 -3.48 21.32
CA GLU A 89 -14.39 -4.53 20.55
C GLU A 89 -14.02 -4.08 19.14
N GLU A 90 -14.92 -3.38 18.48
CA GLU A 90 -14.70 -2.89 17.11
C GLU A 90 -13.56 -1.86 17.09
N LYS A 91 -13.56 -0.91 18.03
CA LYS A 91 -12.54 0.12 18.17
C LYS A 91 -11.18 -0.44 18.61
N ALA A 92 -11.20 -1.40 19.53
CA ALA A 92 -10.00 -2.11 19.95
C ALA A 92 -9.37 -2.88 18.78
N THR A 93 -10.20 -3.58 17.99
CA THR A 93 -9.78 -4.32 16.79
C THR A 93 -9.18 -3.37 15.75
N ALA A 94 -9.84 -2.23 15.47
CA ALA A 94 -9.34 -1.23 14.54
C ALA A 94 -7.97 -0.68 14.98
N LEU A 95 -7.80 -0.36 16.26
CA LEU A 95 -6.55 0.14 16.80
C LEU A 95 -5.42 -0.90 16.77
N LEU A 96 -5.73 -2.16 17.13
CA LEU A 96 -4.78 -3.27 17.08
C LEU A 96 -4.32 -3.58 15.65
N SER A 97 -5.18 -3.43 14.66
CA SER A 97 -4.83 -3.68 13.25
C SER A 97 -3.78 -2.70 12.70
N LEU A 98 -3.66 -1.51 13.29
CA LEU A 98 -2.69 -0.48 12.91
C LEU A 98 -1.29 -0.69 13.54
N LEU A 99 -1.16 -1.64 14.47
CA LEU A 99 0.11 -1.95 15.14
C LEU A 99 0.92 -2.98 14.36
N ASP A 100 2.25 -2.92 14.53
CA ASP A 100 3.14 -4.00 14.10
C ASP A 100 2.73 -5.33 14.69
N LYS A 101 2.96 -6.42 13.95
CA LYS A 101 2.57 -7.78 14.32
C LYS A 101 3.09 -8.17 15.72
N ASP A 102 4.37 -7.95 16.00
CA ASP A 102 5.00 -8.35 17.26
C ASP A 102 4.41 -7.59 18.45
N LYS A 103 4.25 -6.26 18.32
CA LYS A 103 3.63 -5.43 19.36
C LYS A 103 2.16 -5.80 19.58
N ARG A 104 1.42 -6.07 18.52
CA ARG A 104 0.03 -6.49 18.57
C ARG A 104 -0.14 -7.82 19.30
N ILE A 105 0.69 -8.83 18.98
CA ILE A 105 0.67 -10.13 19.66
C ILE A 105 0.96 -9.95 21.15
N MET A 106 1.97 -9.17 21.52
CA MET A 106 2.31 -8.90 22.92
C MET A 106 1.14 -8.27 23.69
N ILE A 107 0.43 -7.29 23.08
CA ILE A 107 -0.72 -6.64 23.72
C ILE A 107 -1.89 -7.62 23.85
N LEU A 108 -2.15 -8.46 22.84
CA LEU A 108 -3.19 -9.48 22.86
C LEU A 108 -2.96 -10.50 23.98
N GLU A 109 -1.75 -10.99 24.13
CA GLU A 109 -1.38 -11.93 25.19
C GLU A 109 -1.52 -11.32 26.59
N LEU A 110 -1.11 -10.07 26.77
CA LEU A 110 -1.19 -9.37 28.04
C LEU A 110 -2.62 -8.93 28.40
N SER A 111 -3.50 -8.72 27.43
CA SER A 111 -4.85 -8.21 27.66
C SER A 111 -5.77 -9.24 28.32
N GLY A 112 -5.48 -10.52 28.19
CA GLY A 112 -6.31 -11.62 28.69
C GLY A 112 -7.70 -11.67 28.07
N ARG A 113 -8.01 -10.87 27.05
CA ARG A 113 -9.27 -10.82 26.32
C ARG A 113 -9.17 -11.70 25.07
N GLU A 114 -10.15 -12.52 24.83
CA GLU A 114 -10.26 -13.24 23.57
C GLU A 114 -10.66 -12.28 22.44
N PHE A 115 -9.72 -12.03 21.55
CA PHE A 115 -9.94 -11.33 20.29
C PHE A 115 -10.00 -12.35 19.14
N GLN A 116 -10.54 -11.92 18.01
CA GLN A 116 -10.56 -12.75 16.82
C GLN A 116 -9.16 -13.24 16.47
N LYS A 117 -9.01 -14.54 16.24
CA LYS A 117 -7.72 -15.21 15.93
C LYS A 117 -6.94 -14.51 14.79
N ARG A 118 -7.68 -13.93 13.83
CA ARG A 118 -7.12 -13.18 12.70
C ARG A 118 -6.19 -12.02 13.09
N LEU A 119 -6.37 -11.43 14.27
CA LEU A 119 -5.52 -10.33 14.74
C LEU A 119 -4.09 -10.76 15.09
N ARG A 120 -3.80 -12.05 15.15
CA ARG A 120 -2.45 -12.58 15.36
C ARG A 120 -1.59 -12.58 14.10
N TYR A 121 -2.19 -12.30 12.95
CA TYR A 121 -1.54 -12.36 11.65
C TYR A 121 -1.33 -10.97 11.06
N SER A 122 -0.32 -10.81 10.22
CA SER A 122 -0.10 -9.57 9.45
C SER A 122 -1.17 -9.41 8.38
N SER A 123 -1.40 -8.18 7.92
CA SER A 123 -2.41 -7.89 6.90
C SER A 123 -2.15 -8.60 5.56
N ASP A 124 -0.91 -8.96 5.28
CA ASP A 124 -0.46 -9.70 4.09
C ASP A 124 -0.48 -11.23 4.29
N GLU A 125 -0.83 -11.74 5.49
CA GLU A 125 -0.94 -13.16 5.77
C GLU A 125 -2.40 -13.65 5.64
N VAL A 126 -2.58 -14.91 5.18
CA VAL A 126 -3.90 -15.55 5.02
C VAL A 126 -4.69 -15.56 6.31
N GLY A 127 -4.03 -15.74 7.45
CA GLY A 127 -4.67 -15.73 8.76
C GLY A 127 -5.39 -14.44 9.11
N SER A 128 -5.03 -13.31 8.46
CA SER A 128 -5.69 -12.01 8.69
C SER A 128 -7.11 -11.92 8.11
N ILE A 129 -7.39 -12.72 7.08
CA ILE A 129 -8.68 -12.73 6.37
C ILE A 129 -9.50 -13.99 6.60
N MET A 130 -8.98 -14.92 7.44
CA MET A 130 -9.71 -16.16 7.75
C MET A 130 -10.99 -15.86 8.55
N SER A 131 -12.00 -16.68 8.32
CA SER A 131 -13.27 -16.67 9.04
C SER A 131 -13.37 -17.89 9.96
N ASP A 132 -14.12 -17.74 11.05
CA ASP A 132 -14.55 -18.84 11.90
C ASP A 132 -15.82 -19.53 11.36
N ASP A 133 -16.31 -19.13 10.17
CA ASP A 133 -17.48 -19.73 9.50
C ASP A 133 -17.11 -21.04 8.80
N PHE A 134 -16.75 -22.03 9.58
CA PHE A 134 -16.50 -23.38 9.09
C PHE A 134 -17.06 -24.41 10.08
N ILE A 135 -17.25 -25.64 9.60
CA ILE A 135 -17.64 -26.80 10.44
C ILE A 135 -16.53 -27.82 10.35
N LEU A 136 -16.16 -28.31 11.54
CA LEU A 136 -15.12 -29.32 11.73
C LEU A 136 -15.72 -30.55 12.43
N LEU A 137 -15.66 -31.70 11.76
CA LEU A 137 -16.19 -32.97 12.28
C LEU A 137 -15.11 -34.05 12.31
N ASP A 138 -15.30 -35.07 13.16
CA ASP A 138 -14.45 -36.27 13.11
C ASP A 138 -14.79 -37.12 11.89
N LYS A 139 -13.79 -37.69 11.23
CA LYS A 139 -13.94 -38.50 10.00
C LYS A 139 -14.82 -39.73 10.18
N ASN A 140 -14.95 -40.26 11.43
CA ASN A 140 -15.77 -41.40 11.76
C ASN A 140 -17.21 -41.03 12.14
N THR A 141 -17.59 -39.76 12.09
CA THR A 141 -18.94 -39.28 12.33
C THR A 141 -19.89 -39.85 11.26
N THR A 142 -21.06 -40.37 11.66
CA THR A 142 -22.08 -40.81 10.71
C THR A 142 -22.70 -39.60 9.99
N VAL A 143 -23.23 -39.81 8.80
CA VAL A 143 -23.90 -38.75 8.01
C VAL A 143 -25.11 -38.20 8.79
N GLU A 144 -25.88 -39.04 9.50
CA GLU A 144 -27.02 -38.61 10.31
C GLU A 144 -26.58 -37.68 11.47
N ASP A 145 -25.50 -38.02 12.18
CA ASP A 145 -25.00 -37.20 13.28
C ASP A 145 -24.32 -35.93 12.76
N ALA A 146 -23.64 -36.04 11.63
CA ALA A 146 -23.08 -34.86 10.94
C ALA A 146 -24.18 -33.87 10.58
N PHE A 147 -25.29 -34.33 10.00
CA PHE A 147 -26.41 -33.48 9.64
C PHE A 147 -27.00 -32.74 10.86
N LYS A 148 -27.19 -33.47 12.00
CA LYS A 148 -27.67 -32.83 13.23
C LYS A 148 -26.72 -31.77 13.77
N ARG A 149 -25.40 -32.02 13.71
CA ARG A 149 -24.40 -31.05 14.14
C ARG A 149 -24.32 -29.84 13.19
N ILE A 150 -24.33 -30.07 11.88
CA ILE A 150 -24.35 -29.01 10.87
C ILE A 150 -25.57 -28.11 11.07
N GLN A 151 -26.77 -28.70 11.27
CA GLN A 151 -27.99 -27.93 11.50
C GLN A 151 -27.90 -27.04 12.75
N LYS A 152 -27.24 -27.50 13.80
CA LYS A 152 -27.06 -26.74 15.05
C LYS A 152 -25.98 -25.66 14.92
N GLU A 153 -24.87 -25.96 14.26
CA GLU A 153 -23.70 -25.08 14.16
C GLU A 153 -23.82 -24.08 12.99
N ALA A 154 -24.73 -24.31 12.06
CA ALA A 154 -24.97 -23.43 10.93
C ALA A 154 -25.71 -22.13 11.29
N GLU A 155 -26.34 -22.09 12.50
CA GLU A 155 -27.03 -20.89 12.97
C GLU A 155 -26.02 -19.74 13.14
N GLY A 156 -26.20 -18.67 12.35
CA GLY A 156 -25.32 -17.49 12.38
C GLY A 156 -24.03 -17.60 11.57
N LYS A 157 -23.87 -18.67 10.79
CA LYS A 157 -22.74 -18.82 9.86
C LYS A 157 -23.18 -18.64 8.41
N ASP A 158 -22.47 -17.78 7.68
CA ASP A 158 -22.69 -17.57 6.26
C ASP A 158 -21.80 -18.52 5.43
N ASN A 159 -22.35 -19.12 4.38
CA ASN A 159 -21.58 -19.90 3.36
C ASN A 159 -20.94 -21.22 3.82
N ILE A 160 -21.60 -22.02 4.65
CA ILE A 160 -21.18 -23.40 4.93
C ILE A 160 -21.50 -24.28 3.74
N ARG A 161 -20.55 -24.45 2.83
CA ARG A 161 -20.65 -25.39 1.71
C ARG A 161 -19.78 -26.62 1.89
N THR A 162 -18.64 -26.45 2.54
CA THR A 162 -17.66 -27.50 2.78
C THR A 162 -17.54 -27.78 4.28
N VAL A 163 -17.55 -29.04 4.64
CA VAL A 163 -17.30 -29.52 6.00
C VAL A 163 -15.91 -30.11 6.05
N PHE A 164 -15.07 -29.65 6.95
CA PHE A 164 -13.72 -30.17 7.13
C PHE A 164 -13.71 -31.31 8.11
N LEU A 165 -12.88 -32.30 7.84
CA LEU A 165 -12.77 -33.49 8.67
C LEU A 165 -11.43 -33.55 9.38
N THR A 166 -11.46 -34.00 10.64
CA THR A 166 -10.26 -34.30 11.43
C THR A 166 -10.20 -35.76 11.83
N GLU A 167 -9.03 -36.20 12.21
CA GLU A 167 -8.82 -37.49 12.84
C GLU A 167 -8.59 -37.28 14.35
N LYS A 168 -9.55 -37.71 15.20
CA LYS A 168 -9.49 -37.58 16.66
C LYS A 168 -9.25 -36.14 17.19
N GLY A 169 -9.65 -35.13 16.42
CA GLY A 169 -9.41 -33.71 16.74
C GLY A 169 -7.98 -33.22 16.46
N GLU A 170 -7.12 -34.06 15.90
CA GLU A 170 -5.75 -33.73 15.50
C GLU A 170 -5.68 -33.62 13.97
N GLY A 171 -5.11 -32.57 13.47
CA GLY A 171 -4.80 -32.39 12.04
C GLY A 171 -6.00 -32.50 11.08
N LEU A 172 -5.81 -31.94 9.91
CA LEU A 172 -6.80 -31.98 8.82
C LEU A 172 -6.74 -33.32 8.11
N TYR A 173 -7.88 -34.05 8.04
CA TYR A 173 -7.98 -35.32 7.36
C TYR A 173 -8.55 -35.23 5.97
N GLY A 174 -9.64 -34.49 5.78
CA GLY A 174 -10.36 -34.44 4.53
C GLY A 174 -11.41 -33.33 4.48
N GLU A 175 -12.12 -33.26 3.38
CA GLU A 175 -13.29 -32.39 3.22
C GLU A 175 -14.47 -33.15 2.60
N VAL A 176 -15.68 -32.70 2.88
CA VAL A 176 -16.91 -33.20 2.28
C VAL A 176 -17.79 -32.04 1.85
N ASP A 177 -18.27 -32.04 0.61
CA ASP A 177 -19.27 -31.06 0.17
C ASP A 177 -20.61 -31.34 0.85
N LEU A 178 -21.29 -30.30 1.29
CA LEU A 178 -22.59 -30.40 1.96
C LEU A 178 -23.63 -31.18 1.11
N LEU A 179 -23.55 -31.02 -0.23
CA LEU A 179 -24.43 -31.75 -1.14
C LEU A 179 -24.17 -33.26 -1.13
N ASP A 180 -22.93 -33.68 -0.92
CA ASP A 180 -22.58 -35.10 -0.84
C ASP A 180 -23.08 -35.71 0.49
N ILE A 181 -23.01 -34.95 1.59
CA ILE A 181 -23.62 -35.32 2.85
C ILE A 181 -25.14 -35.54 2.68
N LEU A 182 -25.83 -34.63 1.97
CA LEU A 182 -27.28 -34.73 1.73
C LEU A 182 -27.68 -35.89 0.81
N ARG A 183 -26.79 -36.40 -0.02
CA ARG A 183 -27.03 -37.50 -0.97
C ARG A 183 -26.70 -38.85 -0.40
N THR A 184 -25.94 -38.89 0.69
CA THR A 184 -25.41 -40.13 1.28
C THR A 184 -26.37 -40.67 2.34
N PRO A 185 -26.55 -42.00 2.42
CA PRO A 185 -27.33 -42.64 3.50
C PRO A 185 -26.83 -42.28 4.89
N GLY A 186 -27.76 -42.14 5.87
CA GLY A 186 -27.46 -41.63 7.21
C GLY A 186 -26.53 -42.50 8.05
N ASP A 187 -26.48 -43.80 7.77
CA ASP A 187 -25.65 -44.80 8.45
C ASP A 187 -24.20 -44.87 7.97
N GLU A 188 -23.89 -44.25 6.83
CA GLU A 188 -22.53 -44.13 6.30
C GLU A 188 -21.68 -43.17 7.15
N ILE A 189 -20.37 -43.40 7.17
CA ILE A 189 -19.40 -42.51 7.84
C ILE A 189 -18.84 -41.48 6.89
N LEU A 190 -18.53 -40.25 7.38
CA LEU A 190 -18.05 -39.15 6.53
C LEU A 190 -16.77 -39.49 5.77
N SER A 191 -15.90 -40.33 6.29
CA SER A 191 -14.68 -40.75 5.61
C SER A 191 -14.93 -41.54 4.32
N SER A 192 -16.11 -42.19 4.16
CA SER A 192 -16.44 -42.94 2.93
C SER A 192 -16.75 -42.02 1.73
N VAL A 193 -17.18 -40.78 2.00
CA VAL A 193 -17.57 -39.77 0.99
C VAL A 193 -16.64 -38.60 0.95
N SER A 194 -15.57 -38.62 1.76
CA SER A 194 -14.63 -37.50 1.87
C SER A 194 -13.58 -37.51 0.75
N THR A 195 -13.18 -36.30 0.35
CA THR A 195 -12.00 -36.05 -0.47
C THR A 195 -10.82 -35.78 0.44
N THR A 196 -9.74 -36.57 0.31
CA THR A 196 -8.51 -36.42 1.10
C THR A 196 -7.40 -35.70 0.37
N SER A 197 -7.52 -35.52 -0.95
CA SER A 197 -6.57 -34.78 -1.78
C SER A 197 -7.18 -33.43 -2.19
N PHE A 198 -7.01 -32.45 -1.35
CA PHE A 198 -7.53 -31.10 -1.57
C PHE A 198 -6.53 -30.05 -1.05
N PRO A 199 -6.58 -28.81 -1.56
CA PRO A 199 -5.69 -27.76 -1.14
C PRO A 199 -6.05 -27.20 0.25
N TYR A 200 -5.04 -26.94 1.04
CA TYR A 200 -5.14 -26.21 2.31
C TYR A 200 -4.12 -25.07 2.34
N VAL A 201 -4.30 -24.11 3.22
CA VAL A 201 -3.46 -22.91 3.31
C VAL A 201 -2.89 -22.79 4.72
N SER A 202 -1.61 -22.47 4.84
CA SER A 202 -1.03 -22.06 6.12
C SER A 202 -1.48 -20.65 6.49
N ALA A 203 -1.78 -20.42 7.76
CA ALA A 203 -2.17 -19.12 8.26
C ALA A 203 -1.09 -18.04 8.06
N GLN A 204 0.20 -18.42 8.06
CA GLN A 204 1.34 -17.54 7.81
C GLN A 204 1.65 -17.37 6.32
N ALA A 205 0.96 -18.09 5.43
CA ALA A 205 1.19 -17.92 3.99
C ALA A 205 0.81 -16.50 3.54
N LYS A 206 1.60 -15.93 2.62
CA LYS A 206 1.28 -14.62 2.05
C LYS A 206 0.05 -14.71 1.16
N LEU A 207 -0.85 -13.75 1.31
CA LEU A 207 -2.08 -13.65 0.53
C LEU A 207 -1.81 -13.67 -0.97
N SER A 208 -0.84 -12.89 -1.42
CA SER A 208 -0.45 -12.77 -2.81
C SER A 208 -0.08 -14.13 -3.46
N ASN A 209 0.74 -14.91 -2.77
CA ASN A 209 1.15 -16.22 -3.26
C ASN A 209 -0.01 -17.23 -3.25
N THR A 210 -0.86 -17.14 -2.25
CA THR A 210 -2.02 -18.02 -2.09
C THR A 210 -3.06 -17.77 -3.18
N LEU A 211 -3.29 -16.51 -3.55
CA LEU A 211 -4.23 -16.13 -4.59
C LEU A 211 -3.86 -16.68 -5.98
N GLU A 212 -2.57 -16.78 -6.30
CA GLU A 212 -2.13 -17.26 -7.61
C GLU A 212 -2.53 -18.72 -7.83
N TRP A 213 -2.29 -19.59 -6.85
CA TRP A 213 -2.60 -21.00 -7.01
C TRP A 213 -4.04 -21.39 -6.67
N ILE A 214 -4.75 -20.66 -5.79
CA ILE A 214 -6.18 -20.91 -5.50
C ILE A 214 -7.07 -20.72 -6.72
N LYS A 215 -6.68 -19.85 -7.66
CA LYS A 215 -7.44 -19.63 -8.91
C LYS A 215 -7.63 -20.91 -9.73
N ASP A 216 -6.70 -21.84 -9.63
CA ASP A 216 -6.72 -23.10 -10.37
C ASP A 216 -7.67 -24.16 -9.76
N TYR A 217 -8.13 -23.92 -8.52
CA TYR A 217 -9.04 -24.80 -7.82
C TYR A 217 -10.49 -24.27 -7.83
N ASN A 218 -11.43 -25.15 -8.12
CA ASN A 218 -12.86 -24.80 -8.16
C ASN A 218 -13.54 -25.03 -6.78
N LEU A 219 -12.86 -24.68 -5.69
CA LEU A 219 -13.39 -24.79 -4.34
C LEU A 219 -14.03 -23.49 -3.86
N SER A 220 -15.03 -23.60 -3.00
CA SER A 220 -15.74 -22.45 -2.41
C SER A 220 -15.01 -21.89 -1.21
N SER A 221 -14.35 -22.77 -0.44
CA SER A 221 -13.58 -22.43 0.77
C SER A 221 -12.36 -23.33 0.90
N PHE A 222 -11.34 -22.82 1.56
CA PHE A 222 -10.06 -23.48 1.81
C PHE A 222 -9.81 -23.50 3.31
N PRO A 223 -9.48 -24.66 3.93
CA PRO A 223 -9.14 -24.71 5.34
C PRO A 223 -7.80 -24.01 5.58
N VAL A 224 -7.75 -23.22 6.64
CA VAL A 224 -6.54 -22.56 7.12
C VAL A 224 -6.00 -23.35 8.30
N ILE A 225 -4.73 -23.78 8.19
CA ILE A 225 -4.07 -24.59 9.22
C ILE A 225 -2.96 -23.81 9.94
N ASP A 226 -2.72 -24.18 11.19
CA ASP A 226 -1.59 -23.73 11.98
C ASP A 226 -0.32 -24.55 11.69
N GLU A 227 0.78 -24.27 12.43
CA GLU A 227 2.04 -24.99 12.30
C GLU A 227 1.95 -26.47 12.70
N GLU A 228 0.98 -26.81 13.56
CA GLU A 228 0.71 -28.17 13.99
C GLU A 228 -0.23 -28.93 13.05
N GLY A 229 -0.70 -28.30 11.99
CA GLY A 229 -1.62 -28.88 11.00
C GLY A 229 -3.09 -28.91 11.42
N ARG A 230 -3.47 -28.18 12.49
CA ARG A 230 -4.86 -28.09 12.96
C ARG A 230 -5.61 -27.03 12.19
N VAL A 231 -6.86 -27.26 11.87
CA VAL A 231 -7.72 -26.28 11.22
C VAL A 231 -8.11 -25.19 12.24
N ILE A 232 -7.69 -23.96 11.96
CA ILE A 232 -7.92 -22.79 12.83
C ILE A 232 -8.91 -21.79 12.23
N GLY A 233 -9.20 -21.92 10.93
CA GLY A 233 -10.11 -21.04 10.21
C GLY A 233 -10.40 -21.58 8.82
N ALA A 234 -11.17 -20.82 8.05
CA ALA A 234 -11.40 -21.05 6.64
C ALA A 234 -11.32 -19.72 5.87
N VAL A 235 -10.86 -19.80 4.63
CA VAL A 235 -10.85 -18.66 3.72
C VAL A 235 -11.75 -18.98 2.55
N THR A 236 -12.72 -18.11 2.28
CA THR A 236 -13.62 -18.26 1.15
C THR A 236 -13.03 -17.62 -0.10
N ARG A 237 -13.41 -18.13 -1.27
CA ARG A 237 -13.06 -17.50 -2.55
C ARG A 237 -13.51 -16.03 -2.60
N LYS A 238 -14.66 -15.71 -2.00
CA LYS A 238 -15.18 -14.35 -1.93
C LYS A 238 -14.27 -13.44 -1.12
N SER A 239 -13.89 -13.85 0.13
CA SER A 239 -13.02 -13.03 0.98
C SER A 239 -11.65 -12.77 0.37
N LEU A 240 -11.12 -13.74 -0.39
CA LEU A 240 -9.89 -13.58 -1.16
C LEU A 240 -10.06 -12.54 -2.28
N MET A 241 -11.14 -12.64 -3.06
CA MET A 241 -11.41 -11.69 -4.15
C MET A 241 -11.62 -10.27 -3.64
N ASP A 242 -12.41 -10.09 -2.57
CA ASP A 242 -12.64 -8.78 -1.92
C ASP A 242 -11.32 -8.16 -1.42
N THR A 243 -10.39 -9.00 -0.96
CA THR A 243 -9.07 -8.53 -0.51
C THR A 243 -8.20 -8.07 -1.67
N VAL A 244 -8.20 -8.84 -2.79
CA VAL A 244 -7.47 -8.42 -4.02
C VAL A 244 -8.00 -7.10 -4.54
N GLU A 245 -9.32 -6.96 -4.61
CA GLU A 245 -9.96 -5.75 -5.11
C GLU A 245 -9.54 -4.54 -4.26
N ARG A 246 -9.54 -4.68 -2.94
CA ARG A 246 -9.10 -3.63 -2.01
C ARG A 246 -7.61 -3.30 -2.17
N GLU A 247 -6.73 -4.30 -2.31
CA GLU A 247 -5.30 -4.07 -2.57
C GLU A 247 -5.08 -3.33 -3.90
N MET A 248 -5.80 -3.73 -4.95
CA MET A 248 -5.72 -3.07 -6.26
C MET A 248 -6.20 -1.60 -6.19
N GLU A 249 -7.26 -1.31 -5.43
CA GLU A 249 -7.73 0.06 -5.20
C GLU A 249 -6.69 0.89 -4.41
N GLU A 250 -6.06 0.29 -3.42
CA GLU A 250 -5.02 0.94 -2.63
C GLU A 250 -3.77 1.25 -3.48
N ASP A 251 -3.31 0.29 -4.29
CA ASP A 251 -2.22 0.48 -5.24
C ASP A 251 -2.54 1.60 -6.24
N TYR A 252 -3.76 1.62 -6.77
CA TYR A 252 -4.20 2.68 -7.68
C TYR A 252 -4.17 4.06 -7.01
N ARG A 253 -4.65 4.16 -5.75
CA ARG A 253 -4.61 5.41 -4.98
C ARG A 253 -3.17 5.89 -4.74
N LYS A 254 -2.26 4.98 -4.41
CA LYS A 254 -0.82 5.28 -4.22
C LYS A 254 -0.19 5.78 -5.51
N LEU A 255 -0.41 5.09 -6.63
CA LEU A 255 0.11 5.49 -7.95
C LEU A 255 -0.40 6.87 -8.39
N ALA A 256 -1.67 7.16 -8.11
CA ALA A 256 -2.27 8.47 -8.41
C ALA A 256 -1.88 9.56 -7.40
N SER A 257 -1.12 9.22 -6.34
CA SER A 257 -0.80 10.12 -5.21
C SER A 257 -2.04 10.73 -4.55
N VAL A 258 -3.15 10.00 -4.55
CA VAL A 258 -4.44 10.42 -4.00
C VAL A 258 -4.71 9.61 -2.73
N GLY A 259 -4.33 10.16 -1.58
CA GLY A 259 -4.63 9.56 -0.27
C GLY A 259 -6.00 9.99 0.26
N VAL A 260 -7.10 9.82 -0.49
CA VAL A 260 -8.39 10.37 -0.09
C VAL A 260 -9.48 9.31 -0.14
N ASP A 261 -10.26 9.25 0.94
CA ASP A 261 -11.53 8.57 1.02
C ASP A 261 -12.59 9.34 0.18
N ASP A 262 -13.35 8.65 -0.65
CA ASP A 262 -14.32 9.25 -1.59
C ASP A 262 -15.42 10.08 -0.89
N ASN A 263 -15.60 9.89 0.41
CA ASN A 263 -16.57 10.58 1.25
C ASN A 263 -16.08 11.89 1.89
N LEU A 264 -14.84 12.31 1.61
CA LEU A 264 -14.27 13.50 2.23
C LEU A 264 -14.76 14.79 1.53
N GLY A 265 -15.13 15.79 2.33
CA GLY A 265 -15.44 17.13 1.82
C GLY A 265 -14.22 17.81 1.17
N VAL A 266 -14.48 18.83 0.33
CA VAL A 266 -13.45 19.53 -0.47
C VAL A 266 -12.21 19.94 0.34
N ILE A 267 -12.39 20.46 1.55
CA ILE A 267 -11.28 20.93 2.40
C ILE A 267 -10.39 19.77 2.86
N SER A 268 -10.98 18.64 3.25
CA SER A 268 -10.23 17.44 3.65
C SER A 268 -9.48 16.83 2.48
N SER A 269 -10.12 16.77 1.29
CA SER A 269 -9.48 16.31 0.06
C SER A 269 -8.28 17.20 -0.32
N MET A 270 -8.43 18.52 -0.20
CA MET A 270 -7.35 19.48 -0.44
C MET A 270 -6.18 19.27 0.54
N LYS A 271 -6.45 19.15 1.84
CA LYS A 271 -5.42 18.92 2.86
C LYS A 271 -4.64 17.62 2.64
N ALA A 272 -5.28 16.58 2.17
CA ALA A 272 -4.64 15.30 1.87
C ALA A 272 -3.67 15.39 0.67
N ARG A 273 -3.99 16.20 -0.36
CA ARG A 273 -3.20 16.32 -1.59
C ARG A 273 -2.11 17.37 -1.51
N LEU A 274 -2.31 18.47 -0.76
CA LEU A 274 -1.39 19.62 -0.73
C LEU A 274 0.05 19.26 -0.31
N PRO A 275 0.32 18.42 0.71
CA PRO A 275 1.68 18.09 1.09
C PRO A 275 2.49 17.50 -0.08
N TRP A 276 1.87 16.57 -0.81
CA TRP A 276 2.50 15.95 -1.98
C TRP A 276 2.71 16.95 -3.12
N LEU A 277 1.71 17.78 -3.41
CA LEU A 277 1.81 18.82 -4.42
C LEU A 277 2.90 19.84 -4.10
N PHE A 278 3.15 20.19 -2.84
CA PHE A 278 4.26 21.05 -2.44
C PHE A 278 5.62 20.40 -2.67
N ILE A 279 5.75 19.09 -2.43
CA ILE A 279 6.97 18.34 -2.75
C ILE A 279 7.23 18.38 -4.25
N LEU A 280 6.22 18.08 -5.06
CA LEU A 280 6.33 18.12 -6.52
C LEU A 280 6.61 19.53 -7.04
N LEU A 281 6.02 20.56 -6.45
CA LEU A 281 6.32 21.96 -6.77
C LEU A 281 7.81 22.29 -6.51
N GLY A 282 8.34 21.88 -5.37
CA GLY A 282 9.76 22.05 -5.04
C GLY A 282 10.68 21.33 -6.04
N LEU A 283 10.37 20.09 -6.37
CA LEU A 283 11.11 19.34 -7.41
C LEU A 283 10.97 19.99 -8.78
N GLY A 284 9.78 20.46 -9.16
CA GLY A 284 9.54 21.17 -10.42
C GLY A 284 10.35 22.45 -10.55
N ILE A 285 10.52 23.21 -9.46
CA ILE A 285 11.37 24.40 -9.43
C ILE A 285 12.85 24.02 -9.69
N LEU A 286 13.33 22.95 -9.07
CA LEU A 286 14.70 22.46 -9.31
C LEU A 286 14.90 22.04 -10.77
N VAL A 287 13.98 21.25 -11.32
CA VAL A 287 14.01 20.81 -12.73
C VAL A 287 13.95 22.02 -13.67
N SER A 288 13.03 22.97 -13.45
CA SER A 288 12.93 24.20 -14.25
C SER A 288 14.21 25.02 -14.21
N SER A 289 14.87 25.12 -13.06
CA SER A 289 16.15 25.83 -12.92
C SER A 289 17.26 25.14 -13.72
N MET A 290 17.33 23.80 -13.68
CA MET A 290 18.30 23.03 -14.48
C MET A 290 18.04 23.17 -15.98
N ILE A 291 16.77 23.10 -16.41
CA ILE A 291 16.37 23.35 -17.80
C ILE A 291 16.76 24.77 -18.22
N GLY A 292 16.56 25.76 -17.36
CA GLY A 292 16.95 27.15 -17.60
C GLY A 292 18.45 27.28 -17.87
N VAL A 293 19.31 26.60 -17.12
CA VAL A 293 20.77 26.56 -17.38
C VAL A 293 21.07 25.87 -18.70
N LEU A 294 20.49 24.73 -18.99
CA LEU A 294 20.68 23.98 -20.24
C LEU A 294 20.22 24.80 -21.45
N SER A 295 19.06 25.45 -21.34
CA SER A 295 18.50 26.29 -22.41
C SER A 295 19.34 27.53 -22.69
N SER A 296 20.01 28.11 -21.68
CA SER A 296 20.89 29.26 -21.87
C SER A 296 22.08 28.94 -22.77
N LEU A 297 22.47 27.70 -22.91
CA LEU A 297 23.52 27.24 -23.84
C LEU A 297 23.05 27.19 -25.30
N ALA A 298 21.76 27.30 -25.55
CA ALA A 298 21.14 27.21 -26.88
C ALA A 298 20.38 28.51 -27.27
N LEU A 299 20.68 29.64 -26.64
CA LEU A 299 19.95 30.91 -26.80
C LEU A 299 19.78 31.37 -28.26
N ASP A 300 20.72 31.06 -29.14
CA ASP A 300 20.66 31.44 -30.55
C ASP A 300 19.73 30.56 -31.40
N LEU A 301 19.08 29.54 -30.80
CA LEU A 301 18.32 28.51 -31.50
C LEU A 301 16.86 28.49 -31.04
N VAL A 302 16.10 29.54 -31.30
CA VAL A 302 14.68 29.69 -30.87
C VAL A 302 13.81 28.46 -31.21
N MET A 303 14.02 27.84 -32.38
CA MET A 303 13.30 26.64 -32.81
C MET A 303 13.54 25.44 -31.91
N VAL A 304 14.68 25.33 -31.24
CA VAL A 304 14.98 24.23 -30.30
C VAL A 304 14.02 24.25 -29.10
N PHE A 305 13.70 25.44 -28.57
CA PHE A 305 12.78 25.59 -27.45
C PHE A 305 11.36 25.14 -27.81
N SER A 306 10.94 25.34 -29.07
CA SER A 306 9.59 24.99 -29.51
C SER A 306 9.29 23.49 -29.42
N PHE A 307 10.32 22.63 -29.50
CA PHE A 307 10.16 21.17 -29.47
C PHE A 307 10.53 20.53 -28.13
N GLN A 308 11.00 21.32 -27.15
CA GLN A 308 11.32 20.82 -25.83
C GLN A 308 10.12 20.13 -25.18
N SER A 309 8.95 20.78 -25.19
CA SER A 309 7.73 20.25 -24.57
C SER A 309 7.29 18.92 -25.17
N LEU A 310 7.50 18.72 -26.49
CA LEU A 310 7.19 17.44 -27.15
C LEU A 310 8.03 16.29 -26.56
N ILE A 311 9.31 16.54 -26.28
CA ILE A 311 10.20 15.51 -25.75
C ILE A 311 9.88 15.22 -24.28
N LEU A 312 9.65 16.26 -23.48
CA LEU A 312 9.29 16.12 -22.08
C LEU A 312 7.98 15.35 -21.92
N ASP A 313 6.94 15.70 -22.69
CA ASP A 313 5.65 15.04 -22.66
C ASP A 313 5.77 13.54 -23.03
N MET A 314 6.48 13.22 -24.10
CA MET A 314 6.67 11.83 -24.53
C MET A 314 7.45 11.00 -23.50
N THR A 315 8.49 11.55 -22.88
CA THR A 315 9.27 10.85 -21.86
C THR A 315 8.47 10.65 -20.57
N GLY A 316 7.72 11.66 -20.13
CA GLY A 316 6.85 11.57 -18.97
C GLY A 316 5.79 10.48 -19.15
N ASN A 317 5.11 10.48 -20.29
CA ASN A 317 4.08 9.49 -20.62
C ASN A 317 4.64 8.07 -20.73
N SER A 318 5.79 7.88 -21.37
CA SER A 318 6.42 6.57 -21.53
C SER A 318 6.88 5.99 -20.17
N GLY A 319 7.48 6.83 -19.33
CA GLY A 319 7.92 6.41 -18.00
C GLY A 319 6.79 6.04 -17.06
N THR A 320 5.68 6.77 -17.10
CA THR A 320 4.49 6.44 -16.28
C THR A 320 3.80 5.17 -16.75
N GLN A 321 3.76 4.89 -18.08
CA GLN A 321 3.28 3.61 -18.59
C GLN A 321 4.14 2.45 -18.11
N THR A 322 5.46 2.58 -18.17
CA THR A 322 6.40 1.56 -17.68
C THR A 322 6.28 1.39 -16.16
N LEU A 323 6.14 2.48 -15.40
CA LEU A 323 5.89 2.42 -13.96
C LEU A 323 4.67 1.56 -13.66
N ALA A 324 3.53 1.82 -14.32
CA ALA A 324 2.30 1.07 -14.10
C ALA A 324 2.46 -0.44 -14.40
N VAL A 325 3.21 -0.79 -15.45
CA VAL A 325 3.53 -2.18 -15.79
C VAL A 325 4.42 -2.82 -14.73
N ALA A 326 5.46 -2.10 -14.29
CA ALA A 326 6.42 -2.62 -13.31
C ALA A 326 5.78 -2.78 -11.92
N VAL A 327 5.02 -1.80 -11.44
CA VAL A 327 4.28 -1.89 -10.17
C VAL A 327 3.32 -3.07 -10.22
N ARG A 328 2.49 -3.18 -11.27
CA ARG A 328 1.57 -4.31 -11.42
C ARG A 328 2.27 -5.67 -11.41
N ALA A 329 3.48 -5.77 -11.96
CA ALA A 329 4.24 -7.01 -11.97
C ALA A 329 4.84 -7.34 -10.60
N LEU A 330 5.15 -6.33 -9.79
CA LEU A 330 5.69 -6.46 -8.44
C LEU A 330 4.59 -6.63 -7.39
N SER A 331 3.42 -6.02 -7.60
CA SER A 331 2.25 -6.21 -6.72
C SER A 331 1.74 -7.64 -6.85
N GLY A 332 1.54 -8.29 -5.73
CA GLY A 332 0.89 -9.59 -5.68
C GLY A 332 1.81 -10.81 -5.63
N ARG A 333 3.12 -10.69 -5.81
CA ARG A 333 4.07 -11.81 -5.59
C ARG A 333 5.50 -11.38 -5.40
N GLU A 334 6.27 -12.19 -4.67
CA GLU A 334 7.72 -12.01 -4.57
C GLU A 334 8.42 -12.49 -5.84
N LEU A 335 8.97 -11.55 -6.60
CA LEU A 335 9.72 -11.87 -7.81
C LEU A 335 11.19 -12.21 -7.51
N SER A 336 11.69 -13.25 -8.15
CA SER A 336 13.12 -13.56 -8.15
C SER A 336 13.93 -12.48 -8.88
N GLY A 337 15.24 -12.38 -8.56
CA GLY A 337 16.12 -11.43 -9.26
C GLY A 337 16.16 -11.60 -10.78
N LYS A 338 15.98 -12.86 -11.28
CA LYS A 338 15.91 -13.15 -12.72
C LYS A 338 14.64 -12.60 -13.36
N GLU A 339 13.50 -12.71 -12.69
CA GLU A 339 12.22 -12.17 -13.16
C GLU A 339 12.26 -10.64 -13.19
N LYS A 340 12.76 -9.99 -12.13
CA LYS A 340 12.97 -8.52 -12.07
C LYS A 340 13.86 -8.04 -13.22
N PHE A 341 14.95 -8.75 -13.52
CA PHE A 341 15.81 -8.42 -14.65
C PHE A 341 15.11 -8.63 -16.02
N THR A 342 14.25 -9.62 -16.11
CA THR A 342 13.46 -9.87 -17.33
C THR A 342 12.48 -8.74 -17.59
N ILE A 343 11.81 -8.22 -16.55
CA ILE A 343 10.93 -7.04 -16.63
C ILE A 343 11.74 -5.83 -17.12
N LEU A 344 12.86 -5.54 -16.47
CA LEU A 344 13.73 -4.42 -16.86
C LEU A 344 14.16 -4.51 -18.32
N LYS A 345 14.66 -5.68 -18.77
CA LYS A 345 15.08 -5.90 -20.14
C LYS A 345 13.92 -5.70 -21.12
N LYS A 346 12.73 -6.21 -20.79
CA LYS A 346 11.52 -6.04 -21.59
C LYS A 346 11.18 -4.56 -21.75
N GLU A 347 11.14 -3.79 -20.67
CA GLU A 347 10.77 -2.38 -20.70
C GLU A 347 11.82 -1.53 -21.43
N MET A 348 13.12 -1.81 -21.27
CA MET A 348 14.18 -1.18 -22.07
C MET A 348 13.99 -1.45 -23.57
N THR A 349 13.66 -2.67 -23.93
CA THR A 349 13.44 -3.08 -25.33
C THR A 349 12.18 -2.41 -25.89
N THR A 350 11.12 -2.31 -25.09
CA THR A 350 9.90 -1.57 -25.42
C THR A 350 10.21 -0.09 -25.67
N GLY A 351 10.99 0.54 -24.77
CA GLY A 351 11.45 1.93 -24.95
C GLY A 351 12.26 2.13 -26.24
N LEU A 352 13.14 1.20 -26.57
CA LEU A 352 13.93 1.25 -27.81
C LEU A 352 13.04 1.21 -29.06
N PHE A 353 12.13 0.24 -29.16
CA PHE A 353 11.27 0.13 -30.34
C PHE A 353 10.26 1.26 -30.44
N SER A 354 9.65 1.66 -29.32
CA SER A 354 8.74 2.81 -29.29
C SER A 354 9.47 4.10 -29.64
N GLY A 355 10.68 4.29 -29.13
CA GLY A 355 11.52 5.45 -29.45
C GLY A 355 11.93 5.49 -30.92
N LEU A 356 12.26 4.34 -31.53
CA LEU A 356 12.55 4.23 -32.96
C LEU A 356 11.34 4.62 -33.82
N ILE A 357 10.17 4.06 -33.51
CA ILE A 357 8.93 4.33 -34.28
C ILE A 357 8.51 5.78 -34.15
N LEU A 358 8.46 6.30 -32.90
CA LEU A 358 8.06 7.69 -32.64
C LEU A 358 9.10 8.70 -33.14
N GLY A 359 10.39 8.40 -32.97
CA GLY A 359 11.47 9.23 -33.48
C GLY A 359 11.43 9.32 -35.00
N PHE A 360 11.24 8.20 -35.69
CA PHE A 360 11.08 8.19 -37.16
C PHE A 360 9.82 8.93 -37.60
N GLY A 361 8.69 8.71 -36.94
CA GLY A 361 7.44 9.43 -37.19
C GLY A 361 7.59 10.94 -36.99
N ALA A 362 8.22 11.34 -35.89
CA ALA A 362 8.52 12.75 -35.61
C ALA A 362 9.43 13.35 -36.67
N PHE A 363 10.47 12.64 -37.12
CA PHE A 363 11.35 13.09 -38.20
C PHE A 363 10.57 13.37 -39.49
N LEU A 364 9.72 12.44 -39.92
CA LEU A 364 8.91 12.58 -41.13
C LEU A 364 7.96 13.78 -41.09
N VAL A 365 7.42 14.12 -39.93
CA VAL A 365 6.48 15.24 -39.75
C VAL A 365 7.24 16.54 -39.55
N LEU A 366 8.26 16.55 -38.69
CA LEU A 366 8.94 17.76 -38.27
C LEU A 366 9.90 18.30 -39.33
N PHE A 367 10.56 17.45 -40.12
CA PHE A 367 11.44 17.92 -41.16
C PHE A 367 10.74 18.85 -42.17
N PRO A 368 9.63 18.47 -42.85
CA PRO A 368 8.90 19.37 -43.73
C PRO A 368 8.29 20.58 -42.98
N TYR A 369 7.79 20.37 -41.75
CA TYR A 369 7.25 21.46 -40.95
C TYR A 369 8.29 22.55 -40.66
N ILE A 370 9.50 22.17 -40.21
CA ILE A 370 10.59 23.11 -39.93
C ILE A 370 11.05 23.76 -41.21
N LEU A 371 11.15 23.00 -42.30
CA LEU A 371 11.57 23.53 -43.61
C LEU A 371 10.61 24.59 -44.15
N LEU A 372 9.31 24.44 -43.93
CA LEU A 372 8.29 25.37 -44.38
C LEU A 372 8.15 26.61 -43.47
N THR A 373 8.39 26.45 -42.18
CA THR A 373 8.18 27.51 -41.17
C THR A 373 9.44 28.30 -40.86
N SER A 374 10.63 27.69 -41.00
CA SER A 374 11.90 28.32 -40.72
C SER A 374 12.51 28.91 -42.00
N LYS A 375 13.18 30.06 -41.90
CA LYS A 375 13.97 30.65 -42.97
C LYS A 375 15.43 30.19 -42.98
N THR A 376 15.77 29.15 -42.20
CA THR A 376 17.14 28.73 -41.86
C THR A 376 17.77 27.75 -42.87
N GLY A 377 17.02 27.30 -43.87
CA GLY A 377 17.52 26.39 -44.91
C GLY A 377 17.35 24.91 -44.61
N ALA A 378 17.50 24.11 -45.67
CA ALA A 378 17.19 22.66 -45.61
C ALA A 378 18.12 21.85 -44.67
N LEU A 379 19.41 22.22 -44.64
CA LEU A 379 20.40 21.53 -43.81
C LEU A 379 20.09 21.69 -42.30
N TYR A 380 19.75 22.90 -41.88
CA TYR A 380 19.34 23.16 -40.50
C TYR A 380 18.05 22.40 -40.12
N SER A 381 17.05 22.44 -41.01
CA SER A 381 15.78 21.75 -40.79
C SER A 381 15.97 20.23 -40.67
N LEU A 382 16.83 19.65 -41.53
CA LEU A 382 17.18 18.25 -41.48
C LEU A 382 17.88 17.87 -40.16
N SER A 383 18.89 18.68 -39.78
CA SER A 383 19.69 18.46 -38.57
C SER A 383 18.85 18.57 -37.32
N LEU A 384 17.99 19.58 -37.24
CA LEU A 384 17.10 19.74 -36.06
C LEU A 384 16.06 18.63 -35.96
N ALA A 385 15.41 18.24 -37.08
CA ALA A 385 14.45 17.13 -37.08
C ALA A 385 15.14 15.83 -36.70
N PHE A 386 16.36 15.57 -37.16
CA PHE A 386 17.15 14.42 -36.79
C PHE A 386 17.54 14.44 -35.29
N CYS A 387 17.94 15.60 -34.74
CA CYS A 387 18.20 15.75 -33.30
C CYS A 387 16.98 15.40 -32.45
N ILE A 388 15.80 15.89 -32.85
CA ILE A 388 14.54 15.61 -32.12
C ILE A 388 14.23 14.12 -32.17
N ALA A 389 14.36 13.50 -33.34
CA ALA A 389 14.14 12.06 -33.51
C ALA A 389 15.07 11.20 -32.62
N LEU A 390 16.36 11.56 -32.63
CA LEU A 390 17.37 10.87 -31.79
C LEU A 390 17.15 11.14 -30.31
N ALA A 391 16.78 12.36 -29.94
CA ALA A 391 16.47 12.71 -28.56
C ALA A 391 15.25 11.93 -28.03
N LEU A 392 14.19 11.79 -28.82
CA LEU A 392 13.05 10.94 -28.50
C LEU A 392 13.47 9.49 -28.28
N LEU A 393 14.28 8.93 -29.17
CA LEU A 393 14.78 7.55 -29.02
C LEU A 393 15.53 7.37 -27.68
N VAL A 394 16.54 8.21 -27.45
CA VAL A 394 17.40 8.10 -26.25
C VAL A 394 16.59 8.34 -24.98
N ALA A 395 15.78 9.39 -24.98
CA ALA A 395 14.99 9.75 -23.83
C ALA A 395 13.93 8.70 -23.47
N MET A 396 13.29 8.07 -24.45
CA MET A 396 12.34 6.96 -24.21
C MET A 396 13.00 5.72 -23.65
N VAL A 397 14.19 5.33 -24.14
CA VAL A 397 14.93 4.20 -23.57
C VAL A 397 15.27 4.45 -22.11
N ILE A 398 15.76 5.65 -21.78
CA ILE A 398 16.15 6.01 -20.42
C ILE A 398 14.90 6.10 -19.54
N SER A 399 13.83 6.74 -20.00
CA SER A 399 12.57 6.89 -19.28
C SER A 399 11.95 5.55 -18.91
N ASN A 400 11.85 4.61 -19.87
CA ASN A 400 11.34 3.27 -19.60
C ASN A 400 12.26 2.49 -18.64
N THR A 401 13.57 2.66 -18.76
CA THR A 401 14.51 2.03 -17.84
C THR A 401 14.27 2.52 -16.40
N ILE A 402 14.13 3.83 -16.21
CA ILE A 402 13.92 4.43 -14.89
C ILE A 402 12.54 4.08 -14.35
N GLY A 403 11.50 4.12 -15.20
CA GLY A 403 10.14 3.70 -14.83
C GLY A 403 10.07 2.26 -14.30
N ALA A 404 10.96 1.37 -14.78
CA ALA A 404 11.08 0.01 -14.29
C ALA A 404 12.04 -0.13 -13.10
N VAL A 405 13.17 0.58 -13.08
CA VAL A 405 14.21 0.46 -12.04
C VAL A 405 13.71 0.97 -10.70
N ILE A 406 13.02 2.12 -10.68
CA ILE A 406 12.59 2.74 -9.42
C ILE A 406 11.69 1.79 -8.60
N PRO A 407 10.57 1.22 -9.11
CA PRO A 407 9.76 0.30 -8.33
C PRO A 407 10.52 -1.00 -7.95
N ILE A 408 11.41 -1.50 -8.82
CA ILE A 408 12.26 -2.67 -8.50
C ILE A 408 13.21 -2.39 -7.34
N VAL A 409 13.77 -1.18 -7.27
CA VAL A 409 14.64 -0.78 -6.16
C VAL A 409 13.84 -0.59 -4.88
N MET A 410 12.65 0.04 -4.96
CA MET A 410 11.77 0.22 -3.81
C MET A 410 11.37 -1.13 -3.20
N ASP A 411 10.95 -2.07 -4.02
CA ASP A 411 10.64 -3.44 -3.58
C ASP A 411 11.86 -4.13 -2.91
N LYS A 412 13.07 -3.93 -3.45
CA LYS A 412 14.29 -4.52 -2.87
C LYS A 412 14.63 -3.95 -1.49
N ILE A 413 14.31 -2.69 -1.20
CA ILE A 413 14.54 -2.05 0.11
C ILE A 413 13.36 -2.18 1.06
N GLY A 414 12.34 -2.96 0.69
CA GLY A 414 11.14 -3.19 1.51
C GLY A 414 10.15 -2.02 1.52
N VAL A 415 10.24 -1.11 0.56
CA VAL A 415 9.28 -0.02 0.36
C VAL A 415 8.30 -0.43 -0.71
N ASP A 416 7.01 -0.19 -0.46
CA ASP A 416 5.94 -0.49 -1.43
C ASP A 416 6.21 0.18 -2.79
N PRO A 417 6.32 -0.61 -3.88
CA PRO A 417 6.58 -0.07 -5.22
C PRO A 417 5.53 0.94 -5.71
N ALA A 418 4.29 0.85 -5.25
CA ALA A 418 3.20 1.75 -5.63
C ALA A 418 3.40 3.19 -5.12
N VAL A 419 4.26 3.39 -4.11
CA VAL A 419 4.65 4.74 -3.63
C VAL A 419 5.45 5.51 -4.67
N ALA A 420 6.10 4.84 -5.64
CA ALA A 420 6.72 5.47 -6.81
C ALA A 420 5.64 6.07 -7.73
N SER A 421 5.03 7.15 -7.29
CA SER A 421 3.88 7.74 -7.98
C SER A 421 4.18 8.25 -9.39
N GLY A 422 3.15 8.23 -10.25
CA GLY A 422 3.23 8.78 -11.61
C GLY A 422 3.83 10.19 -11.68
N PRO A 423 3.35 11.16 -10.88
CA PRO A 423 3.88 12.53 -10.87
C PRO A 423 5.36 12.62 -10.51
N LEU A 424 5.87 11.80 -9.60
CA LEU A 424 7.30 11.75 -9.26
C LEU A 424 8.13 11.28 -10.46
N ILE A 425 7.69 10.19 -11.11
CA ILE A 425 8.35 9.65 -12.29
C ILE A 425 8.33 10.65 -13.44
N THR A 426 7.20 11.32 -13.67
CA THR A 426 7.10 12.37 -14.70
C THR A 426 8.13 13.48 -14.46
N THR A 427 8.23 13.98 -13.21
CA THR A 427 9.19 15.05 -12.88
C THR A 427 10.65 14.63 -13.11
N LEU A 428 11.01 13.39 -12.78
CA LEU A 428 12.34 12.83 -13.06
C LEU A 428 12.58 12.67 -14.56
N ASN A 429 11.58 12.21 -15.29
CA ASN A 429 11.68 12.03 -16.75
C ASN A 429 11.76 13.35 -17.49
N ASP A 430 11.12 14.42 -17.00
CA ASP A 430 11.26 15.77 -17.54
C ASP A 430 12.73 16.23 -17.49
N LEU A 431 13.40 16.02 -16.36
CA LEU A 431 14.82 16.34 -16.24
C LEU A 431 15.67 15.54 -17.24
N ILE A 432 15.42 14.22 -17.33
CA ILE A 432 16.16 13.32 -18.22
C ILE A 432 15.92 13.67 -19.68
N GLY A 433 14.66 13.91 -20.04
CA GLY A 433 14.27 14.36 -21.38
C GLY A 433 14.97 15.63 -21.77
N ALA A 434 14.99 16.64 -20.88
CA ALA A 434 15.68 17.90 -21.12
C ALA A 434 17.19 17.72 -21.28
N VAL A 435 17.83 17.00 -20.35
CA VAL A 435 19.29 16.74 -20.41
C VAL A 435 19.65 16.02 -21.72
N SER A 436 18.92 14.98 -22.07
CA SER A 436 19.12 14.20 -23.30
C SER A 436 18.97 15.09 -24.54
N TYR A 437 17.90 15.87 -24.58
CA TYR A 437 17.59 16.75 -25.69
C TYR A 437 18.67 17.85 -25.91
N TYR A 438 18.93 18.62 -24.87
CA TYR A 438 19.90 19.73 -25.00
C TYR A 438 21.32 19.22 -25.23
N THR A 439 21.71 18.08 -24.66
CA THR A 439 23.02 17.48 -24.94
C THR A 439 23.15 17.08 -26.40
N LEU A 440 22.12 16.44 -26.97
CA LEU A 440 22.15 16.06 -28.40
C LEU A 440 22.09 17.25 -29.32
N VAL A 441 21.26 18.23 -29.01
CA VAL A 441 21.22 19.52 -29.76
C VAL A 441 22.59 20.19 -29.77
N PHE A 442 23.23 20.31 -28.61
CA PHE A 442 24.53 20.91 -28.48
C PHE A 442 25.59 20.14 -29.28
N LEU A 443 25.64 18.82 -29.17
CA LEU A 443 26.62 17.99 -29.85
C LEU A 443 26.45 18.01 -31.39
N ILE A 444 25.22 17.88 -31.89
CA ILE A 444 24.93 17.72 -33.30
C ILE A 444 24.93 19.10 -34.00
N LEU A 445 24.18 20.06 -33.48
CA LEU A 445 24.10 21.39 -34.15
C LEU A 445 25.40 22.16 -34.07
N LYS A 446 26.13 22.09 -32.94
CA LYS A 446 27.44 22.70 -32.85
C LYS A 446 28.45 22.08 -33.82
N SER A 447 28.42 20.74 -33.97
CA SER A 447 29.29 20.02 -34.89
C SER A 447 28.98 20.29 -36.38
N MET A 448 27.69 20.44 -36.74
CA MET A 448 27.25 20.58 -38.13
C MET A 448 27.18 22.02 -38.61
N LEU A 449 26.97 22.99 -37.73
CA LEU A 449 26.77 24.40 -38.06
C LEU A 449 27.97 25.27 -37.74
N HIS A 450 29.08 24.71 -37.22
CA HIS A 450 30.31 25.43 -36.83
C HIS A 450 30.06 26.67 -35.95
N PHE A 451 29.09 26.60 -34.99
CA PHE A 451 28.89 27.64 -33.99
C PHE A 451 29.91 27.56 -32.85
#